data_57ac3d855f80e04c8f78bfd4a6a65029
#
_entry.id   57ac3d855f80e04c8f78bfd4a6a65029
#
_cell.length_a   1.000
_cell.length_b   1.000
_cell.length_c   1.000
_cell.angle_alpha   90.00
_cell.angle_beta   90.00
_cell.angle_gamma   90.00
#
_symmetry.space_group_name_H-M   'P 1'
#
loop_
_entity.id
_entity.type
_entity.pdbx_description
1 polymer ?
#
loop_
_entity_poly.entity_id
_entity_poly.type
_entity_poly.pdbx_seq_one_letter_code
_entity_poly.pdbx_strand_id
1 'polypeptide(L)'
;MIGKRLTVTFFKQKHIRPDWYLDMNGDRFLHFFAGLVGELAGFGVEVEKMNNDAISIDIKSYADLLNSVRISSPVDGIASQCVGHIIGKSQNLDLLEDIRRAVNRVAFAPETIPPEDHNRRVCHNCGCGC
;
A
#
# COMPACT_ATOMS: atom_id res chain seq x y z
N MET A 1 9.79 15.74 19.29
CA MET A 1 8.83 15.27 18.30
C MET A 1 9.03 13.78 18.02
N ILE A 2 7.99 13.04 18.07
CA ILE A 2 8.07 11.59 17.89
C ILE A 2 7.87 11.25 16.43
N GLY A 3 8.82 10.58 15.86
CA GLY A 3 8.69 10.09 14.51
C GLY A 3 7.78 8.87 14.46
N LYS A 4 7.11 8.72 13.35
CA LYS A 4 6.26 7.57 13.08
C LYS A 4 6.82 6.89 11.83
N ARG A 5 6.88 5.57 11.86
CA ARG A 5 7.44 4.83 10.73
C ARG A 5 6.37 4.00 10.06
N LEU A 6 6.24 4.18 8.76
CA LEU A 6 5.37 3.38 7.91
C LEU A 6 6.23 2.52 7.00
N THR A 7 5.84 1.27 6.82
CA THR A 7 6.50 0.40 5.86
C THR A 7 5.53 0.03 4.76
N VAL A 8 5.93 0.29 3.51
CA VAL A 8 5.15 -0.10 2.35
C VAL A 8 5.79 -1.35 1.77
N THR A 9 5.07 -2.46 1.83
CA THR A 9 5.57 -3.76 1.41
C THR A 9 4.96 -4.14 0.07
N PHE A 10 5.82 -4.53 -0.88
CA PHE A 10 5.40 -4.96 -2.21
C PHE A 10 5.62 -6.47 -2.32
N PHE A 11 4.53 -7.21 -2.51
CA PHE A 11 4.60 -8.65 -2.74
C PHE A 11 4.88 -8.91 -4.22
N LYS A 12 5.39 -10.12 -4.51
CA LYS A 12 5.63 -10.53 -5.87
C LYS A 12 4.29 -10.69 -6.61
N GLN A 13 4.23 -10.19 -7.83
CA GLN A 13 3.02 -10.20 -8.64
C GLN A 13 3.15 -11.25 -9.75
N LYS A 14 2.10 -12.07 -9.90
CA LYS A 14 2.02 -13.07 -10.96
C LYS A 14 0.94 -12.71 -11.95
N HIS A 15 1.19 -12.96 -13.22
CA HIS A 15 0.20 -12.79 -14.30
C HIS A 15 -0.36 -11.38 -14.38
N ILE A 16 0.44 -10.40 -14.03
CA ILE A 16 0.01 -9.01 -14.08
C ILE A 16 -0.16 -8.56 -15.54
N ARG A 17 -1.22 -7.79 -15.80
CA ARG A 17 -1.45 -7.23 -17.12
C ARG A 17 -0.37 -6.22 -17.46
N PRO A 18 0.08 -6.16 -18.73
CA PRO A 18 1.13 -5.21 -19.10
C PRO A 18 0.77 -3.75 -18.81
N ASP A 19 -0.49 -3.37 -18.94
CA ASP A 19 -0.92 -2.00 -18.69
C ASP A 19 -0.94 -1.64 -17.21
N TRP A 20 -0.87 -2.62 -16.33
CA TRP A 20 -0.78 -2.40 -14.88
C TRP A 20 0.64 -2.56 -14.35
N TYR A 21 1.54 -3.05 -15.18
CA TYR A 21 2.91 -3.31 -14.73
C TYR A 21 3.62 -2.02 -14.36
N LEU A 22 4.26 -2.02 -13.22
CA LEU A 22 5.05 -0.90 -12.73
C LEU A 22 6.46 -1.38 -12.47
N ASP A 23 7.42 -0.77 -13.15
CA ASP A 23 8.82 -1.10 -12.94
C ASP A 23 9.29 -0.42 -11.65
N MET A 24 9.49 -1.22 -10.61
CA MET A 24 9.91 -0.71 -9.30
C MET A 24 11.33 -0.15 -9.30
N ASN A 25 12.09 -0.43 -10.36
CA ASN A 25 13.43 0.14 -10.55
C ASN A 25 13.43 1.26 -11.58
N GLY A 26 12.26 1.57 -12.13
CA GLY A 26 12.14 2.61 -13.15
C GLY A 26 12.08 4.01 -12.53
N ASP A 27 12.42 5.00 -13.34
CA ASP A 27 12.49 6.38 -12.90
C ASP A 27 11.16 6.89 -12.38
N ARG A 28 10.06 6.50 -13.01
CA ARG A 28 8.74 6.96 -12.60
C ARG A 28 8.42 6.56 -11.18
N PHE A 29 8.66 5.30 -10.84
CA PHE A 29 8.36 4.81 -9.50
C PHE A 29 9.33 5.39 -8.48
N LEU A 30 10.61 5.42 -8.81
CA LEU A 30 11.62 5.93 -7.88
C LEU A 30 11.39 7.40 -7.57
N HIS A 31 11.04 8.18 -8.58
CA HIS A 31 10.74 9.59 -8.40
C HIS A 31 9.48 9.78 -7.53
N PHE A 32 8.45 9.00 -7.82
CA PHE A 32 7.22 9.03 -7.03
C PHE A 32 7.49 8.71 -5.56
N PHE A 33 8.21 7.62 -5.32
CA PHE A 33 8.43 7.17 -3.95
C PHE A 33 9.33 8.13 -3.18
N ALA A 34 10.36 8.65 -3.83
CA ALA A 34 11.24 9.64 -3.21
C ALA A 34 10.46 10.90 -2.82
N GLY A 35 9.56 11.35 -3.68
CA GLY A 35 8.71 12.48 -3.38
C GLY A 35 7.80 12.23 -2.19
N LEU A 36 7.23 11.04 -2.12
CA LEU A 36 6.36 10.65 -1.01
C LEU A 36 7.14 10.60 0.30
N VAL A 37 8.32 10.00 0.29
CA VAL A 37 9.18 9.94 1.46
C VAL A 37 9.55 11.33 1.95
N GLY A 38 9.95 12.21 1.03
CA GLY A 38 10.35 13.57 1.39
C GLY A 38 9.20 14.40 1.93
N GLU A 39 8.03 14.26 1.32
CA GLU A 39 6.85 15.00 1.76
C GLU A 39 6.46 14.60 3.19
N LEU A 40 6.43 13.32 3.48
CA LEU A 40 6.02 12.86 4.80
C LEU A 40 7.08 13.07 5.85
N ALA A 41 8.36 13.08 5.48
CA ALA A 41 9.44 13.39 6.40
C ALA A 41 9.25 14.77 7.02
N GLY A 42 8.70 15.71 6.26
CA GLY A 42 8.42 17.05 6.78
C GLY A 42 7.40 17.07 7.89
N PHE A 43 6.61 16.02 8.03
CA PHE A 43 5.61 15.89 9.09
C PHE A 43 6.06 14.91 10.19
N GLY A 44 7.32 14.50 10.18
CA GLY A 44 7.82 13.55 11.17
C GLY A 44 7.44 12.11 10.88
N VAL A 45 7.03 11.79 9.66
CA VAL A 45 6.64 10.44 9.27
C VAL A 45 7.71 9.86 8.35
N GLU A 46 8.31 8.77 8.78
CA GLU A 46 9.31 8.07 8.00
C GLU A 46 8.64 6.97 7.20
N VAL A 47 8.86 6.95 5.87
CA VAL A 47 8.28 5.93 4.99
C VAL A 47 9.42 5.12 4.39
N GLU A 48 9.32 3.79 4.52
CA GLU A 48 10.30 2.92 3.92
C GLU A 48 9.64 1.87 3.03
N LYS A 49 10.39 1.37 2.09
CA LYS A 49 9.92 0.38 1.12
C LYS A 49 10.53 -0.98 1.45
N MET A 50 9.71 -2.02 1.34
CA MET A 50 10.17 -3.39 1.52
C MET A 50 9.62 -4.26 0.40
N ASN A 51 10.43 -5.16 -0.12
CA ASN A 51 10.01 -6.15 -1.10
C ASN A 51 9.93 -7.51 -0.43
N ASN A 52 8.83 -8.21 -0.60
CA ASN A 52 8.65 -9.55 -0.05
C ASN A 52 8.41 -10.53 -1.19
N ASP A 53 9.44 -11.29 -1.55
CA ASP A 53 9.36 -12.26 -2.64
C ASP A 53 8.92 -13.64 -2.18
N ALA A 54 8.75 -13.83 -0.88
CA ALA A 54 8.31 -15.12 -0.34
C ALA A 54 6.83 -15.36 -0.61
N ILE A 55 6.06 -14.30 -0.81
CA ILE A 55 4.63 -14.37 -1.07
C ILE A 55 4.36 -13.82 -2.46
N SER A 56 3.60 -14.59 -3.26
CA SER A 56 3.22 -14.15 -4.60
C SER A 56 1.71 -13.98 -4.66
N ILE A 57 1.27 -12.89 -5.26
CA ILE A 57 -0.14 -12.58 -5.45
C ILE A 57 -0.47 -12.72 -6.94
N ASP A 58 -1.49 -13.53 -7.25
CA ASP A 58 -1.95 -13.71 -8.61
C ASP A 58 -2.85 -12.55 -8.99
N ILE A 59 -2.43 -11.75 -9.96
CA ILE A 59 -3.12 -10.51 -10.31
C ILE A 59 -4.13 -10.78 -11.43
N LYS A 60 -5.35 -11.03 -11.03
CA LYS A 60 -6.46 -11.26 -11.97
C LYS A 60 -7.32 -10.02 -12.17
N SER A 61 -7.27 -9.08 -11.23
CA SER A 61 -8.04 -7.85 -11.28
C SER A 61 -7.24 -6.74 -10.66
N TYR A 62 -7.73 -5.51 -10.80
CA TYR A 62 -7.08 -4.37 -10.14
C TYR A 62 -7.12 -4.50 -8.62
N ALA A 63 -8.16 -5.15 -8.10
CA ALA A 63 -8.25 -5.39 -6.65
C ALA A 63 -7.09 -6.26 -6.17
N ASP A 64 -6.71 -7.27 -6.96
CA ASP A 64 -5.56 -8.09 -6.62
C ASP A 64 -4.27 -7.27 -6.62
N LEU A 65 -4.16 -6.33 -7.55
CA LEU A 65 -3.01 -5.44 -7.60
C LEU A 65 -2.91 -4.62 -6.32
N LEU A 66 -4.01 -4.08 -5.85
CA LEU A 66 -4.05 -3.33 -4.60
C LEU A 66 -3.73 -4.22 -3.40
N ASN A 67 -4.14 -5.48 -3.46
CA ASN A 67 -3.83 -6.44 -2.39
C ASN A 67 -2.35 -6.79 -2.34
N SER A 68 -1.62 -6.60 -3.42
CA SER A 68 -0.19 -6.91 -3.46
C SER A 68 0.68 -5.83 -2.82
N VAL A 69 0.09 -4.72 -2.43
CA VAL A 69 0.81 -3.63 -1.76
C VAL A 69 0.20 -3.43 -0.39
N ARG A 70 1.02 -3.56 0.66
CA ARG A 70 0.54 -3.49 2.02
C ARG A 70 1.31 -2.46 2.82
N ILE A 71 0.63 -1.88 3.80
CA ILE A 71 1.21 -0.85 4.64
C ILE A 71 1.11 -1.29 6.09
N SER A 72 2.21 -1.12 6.83
CA SER A 72 2.22 -1.36 8.26
C SER A 72 2.59 -0.09 9.01
N SER A 73 2.00 0.07 10.18
CA SER A 73 2.29 1.16 11.08
C SER A 73 2.13 0.64 12.51
N PRO A 74 3.20 0.11 13.10
CA PRO A 74 3.09 -0.53 14.42
C PRO A 74 2.55 0.40 15.51
N VAL A 75 2.90 1.66 15.43
CA VAL A 75 2.46 2.64 16.45
C VAL A 75 0.94 2.85 16.43
N ASP A 76 0.31 2.55 15.29
CA ASP A 76 -1.14 2.68 15.13
C ASP A 76 -1.85 1.33 15.24
N GLY A 77 -1.12 0.27 15.54
CA GLY A 77 -1.69 -1.07 15.61
C GLY A 77 -1.98 -1.68 14.26
N ILE A 78 -1.42 -1.13 13.19
CA ILE A 78 -1.62 -1.65 11.83
C ILE A 78 -0.47 -2.57 11.50
N ALA A 79 -0.73 -3.88 11.48
CA ALA A 79 0.30 -4.87 11.23
C ALA A 79 0.63 -4.97 9.73
N SER A 80 -0.41 -5.11 8.91
CA SER A 80 -0.25 -5.21 7.45
C SER A 80 -1.63 -5.15 6.83
N GLN A 81 -1.95 -4.03 6.22
CA GLN A 81 -3.24 -3.88 5.53
C GLN A 81 -3.00 -3.50 4.08
N CYS A 82 -3.76 -4.09 3.17
CA CYS A 82 -3.58 -3.80 1.75
C CYS A 82 -4.10 -2.40 1.40
N VAL A 83 -3.53 -1.85 0.34
CA VAL A 83 -3.93 -0.51 -0.12
C VAL A 83 -5.43 -0.43 -0.37
N GLY A 84 -6.01 -1.49 -0.97
CA GLY A 84 -7.45 -1.51 -1.23
C GLY A 84 -8.30 -1.39 0.02
N HIS A 85 -7.91 -2.06 1.08
CA HIS A 85 -8.62 -1.97 2.35
C HIS A 85 -8.54 -0.54 2.92
N ILE A 86 -7.36 0.06 2.81
CA ILE A 86 -7.13 1.39 3.37
C ILE A 86 -7.91 2.47 2.63
N ILE A 87 -7.91 2.44 1.30
CA ILE A 87 -8.59 3.48 0.52
C ILE A 87 -10.07 3.18 0.26
N GLY A 88 -10.46 1.91 0.40
CA GLY A 88 -11.82 1.48 0.17
C GLY A 88 -12.15 1.24 -1.30
N LYS A 89 -11.84 2.18 -2.17
CA LYS A 89 -12.15 2.07 -3.58
C LYS A 89 -11.20 2.92 -4.41
N SER A 90 -10.71 2.36 -5.50
CA SER A 90 -9.92 3.11 -6.46
C SER A 90 -10.85 3.88 -7.39
N GLN A 91 -10.54 5.15 -7.61
CA GLN A 91 -11.34 6.00 -8.48
C GLN A 91 -10.84 6.01 -9.91
N ASN A 92 -9.51 5.92 -10.09
CA ASN A 92 -8.90 6.10 -11.40
C ASN A 92 -8.08 4.90 -11.85
N LEU A 93 -8.05 3.83 -11.07
CA LEU A 93 -7.24 2.65 -11.34
C LEU A 93 -5.77 3.02 -11.56
N ASP A 94 -5.29 3.98 -10.78
CA ASP A 94 -3.90 4.45 -10.82
C ASP A 94 -3.19 3.98 -9.57
N LEU A 95 -2.31 3.01 -9.72
CA LEU A 95 -1.65 2.38 -8.57
C LEU A 95 -0.85 3.38 -7.74
N LEU A 96 -0.08 4.25 -8.38
CA LEU A 96 0.74 5.22 -7.64
C LEU A 96 -0.13 6.18 -6.83
N GLU A 97 -1.22 6.64 -7.43
CA GLU A 97 -2.12 7.53 -6.71
C GLU A 97 -2.81 6.80 -5.56
N ASP A 98 -3.18 5.55 -5.77
CA ASP A 98 -3.82 4.77 -4.72
C ASP A 98 -2.86 4.47 -3.57
N ILE A 99 -1.60 4.21 -3.87
CA ILE A 99 -0.57 4.04 -2.84
C ILE A 99 -0.41 5.34 -2.04
N ARG A 100 -0.36 6.46 -2.74
CA ARG A 100 -0.23 7.76 -2.09
C ARG A 100 -1.40 8.04 -1.16
N ARG A 101 -2.62 7.77 -1.61
CA ARG A 101 -3.82 7.95 -0.79
C ARG A 101 -3.78 7.06 0.45
N ALA A 102 -3.36 5.82 0.28
CA ALA A 102 -3.29 4.87 1.39
C ALA A 102 -2.24 5.31 2.41
N VAL A 103 -1.07 5.68 1.95
CA VAL A 103 0.01 6.13 2.84
C VAL A 103 -0.42 7.38 3.60
N ASN A 104 -1.05 8.32 2.93
CA ASN A 104 -1.51 9.55 3.58
C ASN A 104 -2.57 9.25 4.65
N ARG A 105 -3.48 8.32 4.37
CA ARG A 105 -4.50 7.97 5.35
C ARG A 105 -3.90 7.35 6.60
N VAL A 106 -2.94 6.43 6.42
CA VAL A 106 -2.25 5.82 7.55
C VAL A 106 -1.43 6.86 8.31
N ALA A 107 -0.80 7.78 7.59
CA ALA A 107 0.04 8.81 8.21
C ALA A 107 -0.77 9.80 9.05
N PHE A 108 -1.92 10.24 8.55
CA PHE A 108 -2.63 11.37 9.14
C PHE A 108 -3.99 11.04 9.75
N ALA A 109 -4.60 9.93 9.38
CA ALA A 109 -5.93 9.57 9.88
C ALA A 109 -6.08 8.06 10.06
N PRO A 110 -5.14 7.40 10.76
CA PRO A 110 -5.20 5.94 10.91
C PRO A 110 -6.44 5.47 11.65
N GLU A 111 -6.99 6.30 12.51
CA GLU A 111 -8.18 5.96 13.29
C GLU A 111 -9.43 5.82 12.42
N THR A 112 -9.39 6.32 11.19
CA THR A 112 -10.54 6.22 10.26
C THR A 112 -10.52 4.94 9.45
N ILE A 113 -9.46 4.13 9.55
CA ILE A 113 -9.31 2.90 8.78
C ILE A 113 -10.01 1.77 9.54
N PRO A 114 -10.96 1.05 8.88
CA PRO A 114 -11.64 -0.06 9.56
C PRO A 114 -10.66 -1.15 9.95
N PRO A 115 -10.84 -1.81 11.09
CA PRO A 115 -9.95 -2.90 11.47
C PRO A 115 -10.08 -4.07 10.50
N GLU A 116 -8.98 -4.77 10.30
CA GLU A 116 -8.95 -5.94 9.46
C GLU A 116 -9.52 -7.14 10.21
N ASP A 117 -10.19 -8.03 9.49
CA ASP A 117 -10.73 -9.24 10.07
C ASP A 117 -9.58 -10.18 10.46
N HIS A 118 -9.52 -10.56 11.73
CA HIS A 118 -8.44 -11.41 12.24
C HIS A 118 -8.43 -12.80 11.63
N ASN A 119 -9.54 -13.26 11.09
CA ASN A 119 -9.64 -14.58 10.51
C ASN A 119 -9.18 -14.64 9.06
N ARG A 120 -8.75 -13.52 8.51
CA ARG A 120 -8.35 -13.45 7.10
C ARG A 120 -6.85 -13.32 6.99
N ARG A 121 -6.29 -14.11 6.07
CA ARG A 121 -4.88 -14.00 5.72
C ARG A 121 -4.67 -13.08 4.55
N VAL A 122 -5.68 -13.02 3.68
CA VAL A 122 -5.71 -12.10 2.55
C VAL A 122 -7.01 -11.34 2.59
N CYS A 123 -6.98 -10.20 1.98
CA CYS A 123 -8.14 -9.35 1.90
C CYS A 123 -9.14 -9.93 0.90
N HIS A 124 -10.38 -10.21 1.35
CA HIS A 124 -11.38 -10.78 0.46
C HIS A 124 -12.56 -9.85 0.23
N ASN A 125 -12.99 -9.12 1.22
CA ASN A 125 -14.16 -8.25 1.10
C ASN A 125 -13.88 -6.92 1.74
N CYS A 126 -12.76 -6.34 1.37
CA CYS A 126 -12.32 -5.09 1.97
C CYS A 126 -12.86 -3.85 1.24
N GLY A 127 -13.76 -4.03 0.30
CA GLY A 127 -14.27 -2.92 -0.49
C GLY A 127 -13.46 -2.65 -1.74
N CYS A 128 -12.32 -3.31 -1.88
CA CYS A 128 -11.50 -3.19 -3.08
C CYS A 128 -11.79 -4.30 -4.09
N GLY A 129 -12.64 -5.25 -3.73
CA GLY A 129 -13.00 -6.35 -4.60
C GLY A 129 -12.11 -7.57 -4.48
N CYS A 130 -11.18 -7.55 -3.55
CA CYS A 130 -10.31 -8.71 -3.35
C CYS A 130 -10.98 -9.81 -2.54
#